data_1997c263c38bd2b82a8273127876d6a4
#
_entry.id   1997c263c38bd2b82a8273127876d6a4
#
_cell.length_a   1.000
_cell.length_b   1.000
_cell.length_c   1.000
_cell.angle_alpha   90.00
_cell.angle_beta   90.00
_cell.angle_gamma   90.00
#
_symmetry.space_group_name_H-M   'P 1'
#
loop_
_entity.id
_entity.type
_entity.pdbx_description
1 polymer ?
#
loop_
_entity_poly.entity_id
_entity_poly.type
_entity_poly.pdbx_seq_one_letter_code
_entity_poly.pdbx_strand_id
1 'polypeptide(L)'
;MYSEIVMDHFKNPRNVGEIPIADGVGEVGNPVCGDMMNVNIKVEDDKIADIKFKTFGCGAAIAVSSMLTELAKGRTLDDAMKITNKDVAEALGGLPQNKLHCSNLGADALHSAIKNYMDRKSGKIKDLEKDREEHVASREAQACYCPYCSKKVEEESPFCIFCGTEIPHEHDH
;
A
#
# COMPACT_ATOMS: atom_id res chain seq x y z
N MET A 1 -11.68 19.13 16.65
CA MET A 1 -12.83 18.25 16.41
C MET A 1 -12.80 17.88 14.93
N TYR A 2 -13.12 16.65 14.55
CA TYR A 2 -13.17 16.23 13.15
C TYR A 2 -14.48 16.69 12.50
N SER A 3 -14.44 17.04 11.21
CA SER A 3 -15.65 17.34 10.43
C SER A 3 -16.54 16.10 10.27
N GLU A 4 -17.81 16.30 9.94
CA GLU A 4 -18.72 15.17 9.61
C GLU A 4 -18.22 14.37 8.41
N ILE A 5 -17.58 15.03 7.44
CA ILE A 5 -16.98 14.41 6.25
C ILE A 5 -15.84 13.50 6.65
N VAL A 6 -14.94 13.92 7.53
CA VAL A 6 -13.86 13.08 8.05
C VAL A 6 -14.42 11.85 8.76
N MET A 7 -15.46 12.03 9.57
CA MET A 7 -16.08 10.91 10.29
C MET A 7 -16.79 9.94 9.36
N ASP A 8 -17.39 10.42 8.28
CA ASP A 8 -18.02 9.56 7.27
C ASP A 8 -16.96 8.76 6.52
N HIS A 9 -15.90 9.37 6.01
CA HIS A 9 -14.80 8.68 5.34
C HIS A 9 -14.03 7.72 6.24
N PHE A 10 -14.01 7.97 7.54
CA PHE A 10 -13.45 7.05 8.52
C PHE A 10 -14.34 5.83 8.75
N LYS A 11 -15.65 6.02 8.90
CA LYS A 11 -16.60 4.93 9.16
C LYS A 11 -16.91 4.10 7.91
N ASN A 12 -16.97 4.76 6.77
CA ASN A 12 -17.33 4.18 5.48
C ASN A 12 -16.25 4.50 4.42
N PRO A 13 -15.02 4.01 4.56
CA PRO A 13 -13.94 4.36 3.63
C PRO A 13 -14.22 3.79 2.23
N ARG A 14 -13.98 4.63 1.22
CA ARG A 14 -14.16 4.27 -0.20
C ARG A 14 -12.84 3.77 -0.77
N ASN A 15 -12.96 2.86 -1.75
CA ASN A 15 -11.81 2.35 -2.51
C ASN A 15 -10.72 1.67 -1.66
N VAL A 16 -11.10 1.03 -0.57
CA VAL A 16 -10.18 0.22 0.25
C VAL A 16 -9.84 -1.07 -0.45
N GLY A 17 -8.60 -1.47 -0.43
CA GLY A 17 -8.13 -2.75 -0.96
C GLY A 17 -6.89 -2.63 -1.83
N GLU A 18 -6.67 -3.61 -2.68
CA GLU A 18 -5.59 -3.67 -3.66
C GLU A 18 -6.15 -3.92 -5.06
N ILE A 19 -5.38 -3.51 -6.06
CA ILE A 19 -5.57 -3.91 -7.45
C ILE A 19 -4.53 -4.99 -7.72
N PRO A 20 -4.92 -6.27 -8.00
CA PRO A 20 -3.98 -7.38 -8.15
C PRO A 20 -2.93 -7.13 -9.25
N ILE A 21 -3.35 -6.49 -10.34
CA ILE A 21 -2.48 -6.10 -11.46
C ILE A 21 -2.57 -4.58 -11.61
N ALA A 22 -1.94 -3.87 -10.70
CA ALA A 22 -1.89 -2.41 -10.73
C ALA A 22 -0.85 -1.94 -11.76
N ASP A 23 -1.20 -0.89 -12.51
CA ASP A 23 -0.28 -0.26 -13.46
C ASP A 23 0.76 0.62 -12.74
N GLY A 24 0.40 1.18 -11.58
CA GLY A 24 1.30 1.93 -10.72
C GLY A 24 1.01 1.67 -9.24
N VAL A 25 2.06 1.61 -8.46
CA VAL A 25 2.01 1.41 -7.00
C VAL A 25 2.87 2.47 -6.33
N GLY A 26 2.29 3.15 -5.35
CA GLY A 26 2.99 4.10 -4.49
C GLY A 26 2.86 3.71 -3.03
N GLU A 27 3.99 3.66 -2.34
CA GLU A 27 4.05 3.39 -0.93
C GLU A 27 4.82 4.51 -0.23
N VAL A 28 4.23 5.08 0.80
CA VAL A 28 4.83 6.14 1.60
C VAL A 28 4.58 5.85 3.07
N GLY A 29 5.62 6.00 3.88
CA GLY A 29 5.56 5.86 5.33
C GLY A 29 6.01 7.13 6.03
N ASN A 30 5.41 7.40 7.18
CA ASN A 30 5.86 8.47 8.06
C ASN A 30 6.50 7.85 9.32
N PRO A 31 7.82 7.91 9.46
CA PRO A 31 8.52 7.31 10.59
C PRO A 31 8.21 7.97 11.94
N VAL A 32 7.64 9.19 11.94
CA VAL A 32 7.32 9.93 13.17
C VAL A 32 6.07 9.38 13.84
N CYS A 33 5.03 9.04 13.05
CA CYS A 33 3.78 8.49 13.58
C CYS A 33 3.60 6.99 13.28
N GLY A 34 4.48 6.39 12.49
CA GLY A 34 4.37 4.99 12.07
C GLY A 34 3.25 4.72 11.05
N ASP A 35 2.62 5.77 10.53
CA ASP A 35 1.58 5.63 9.51
C ASP A 35 2.21 5.20 8.18
N MET A 36 1.60 4.25 7.51
CA MET A 36 1.96 3.80 6.16
C MET A 36 0.75 3.91 5.24
N MET A 37 1.00 4.28 3.99
CA MET A 37 -0.03 4.34 2.96
C MET A 37 0.49 3.71 1.68
N ASN A 38 -0.29 2.77 1.15
CA ASN A 38 -0.07 2.14 -0.14
C ASN A 38 -1.23 2.50 -1.07
N VAL A 39 -0.91 3.02 -2.25
CA VAL A 39 -1.89 3.39 -3.29
C VAL A 39 -1.60 2.59 -4.54
N ASN A 40 -2.63 1.96 -5.09
CA ASN A 40 -2.59 1.19 -6.33
C ASN A 40 -3.48 1.88 -7.36
N ILE A 41 -2.97 2.11 -8.55
CA ILE A 41 -3.71 2.73 -9.65
C ILE A 41 -3.80 1.81 -10.86
N LYS A 42 -4.96 1.84 -11.51
CA LYS A 42 -5.19 1.31 -12.85
C LYS A 42 -5.34 2.47 -13.80
N VAL A 43 -4.63 2.45 -14.92
CA VAL A 43 -4.60 3.56 -15.88
C VAL A 43 -5.17 3.10 -17.23
N GLU A 44 -6.14 3.84 -17.73
CA GLU A 44 -6.71 3.66 -19.08
C GLU A 44 -6.82 5.03 -19.74
N ASP A 45 -6.38 5.15 -20.98
CA ASP A 45 -6.40 6.41 -21.75
C ASP A 45 -5.79 7.61 -21.00
N ASP A 46 -4.65 7.40 -20.33
CA ASP A 46 -3.97 8.39 -19.50
C ASP A 46 -4.82 8.96 -18.33
N LYS A 47 -5.87 8.22 -17.95
CA LYS A 47 -6.73 8.52 -16.79
C LYS A 47 -6.65 7.41 -15.74
N ILE A 48 -6.86 7.78 -14.50
CA ILE A 48 -6.98 6.83 -13.42
C ILE A 48 -8.36 6.16 -13.49
N ALA A 49 -8.45 5.00 -14.14
CA ALA A 49 -9.67 4.23 -14.29
C ALA A 49 -10.14 3.63 -12.97
N ASP A 50 -9.20 3.11 -12.18
CA ASP A 50 -9.47 2.63 -10.82
C ASP A 50 -8.29 2.96 -9.89
N ILE A 51 -8.62 3.11 -8.61
CA ILE A 51 -7.66 3.41 -7.56
C ILE A 51 -8.10 2.72 -6.27
N LYS A 52 -7.16 2.09 -5.61
CA LYS A 52 -7.35 1.43 -4.31
C LYS A 52 -6.26 1.85 -3.35
N PHE A 53 -6.57 1.80 -2.06
CA PHE A 53 -5.57 2.05 -1.04
C PHE A 53 -5.63 1.03 0.10
N LYS A 54 -4.48 0.84 0.71
CA LYS A 54 -4.31 0.25 2.04
C LYS A 54 -3.53 1.23 2.89
N THR A 55 -3.95 1.42 4.11
CA THR A 55 -3.22 2.24 5.08
C THR A 55 -3.14 1.55 6.41
N PHE A 56 -2.01 1.75 7.06
CA PHE A 56 -1.81 1.41 8.46
C PHE A 56 -1.55 2.70 9.20
N GLY A 57 -2.53 3.15 9.99
CA GLY A 57 -2.43 4.45 10.62
C GLY A 57 -3.69 4.85 11.39
N CYS A 58 -3.74 6.11 11.77
CA CYS A 58 -4.86 6.65 12.55
C CYS A 58 -6.12 6.87 11.70
N GLY A 59 -7.26 7.12 12.35
CA GLY A 59 -8.54 7.38 11.67
C GLY A 59 -8.49 8.54 10.66
N ALA A 60 -7.65 9.55 10.91
CA ALA A 60 -7.42 10.63 9.95
C ALA A 60 -6.70 10.14 8.69
N ALA A 61 -5.74 9.21 8.82
CA ALA A 61 -5.06 8.62 7.67
C ALA A 61 -6.04 7.83 6.79
N ILE A 62 -6.97 7.09 7.38
CA ILE A 62 -8.04 6.38 6.65
C ILE A 62 -8.93 7.36 5.89
N ALA A 63 -9.39 8.43 6.55
CA ALA A 63 -10.26 9.42 5.94
C ALA A 63 -9.56 10.17 4.79
N VAL A 64 -8.30 10.54 4.98
CA VAL A 64 -7.46 11.18 3.95
C VAL A 64 -7.30 10.28 2.74
N SER A 65 -6.94 8.99 2.96
CA SER A 65 -6.77 8.03 1.88
C SER A 65 -8.08 7.83 1.09
N SER A 66 -9.19 7.70 1.79
CA SER A 66 -10.51 7.55 1.19
C SER A 66 -10.88 8.76 0.33
N MET A 67 -10.74 9.98 0.85
CA MET A 67 -11.01 11.22 0.10
C MET A 67 -10.08 11.40 -1.09
N LEU A 68 -8.79 11.13 -0.91
CA LEU A 68 -7.80 11.20 -1.99
C LEU A 68 -8.21 10.32 -3.17
N THR A 69 -8.64 9.08 -2.91
CA THR A 69 -9.04 8.16 -3.98
C THR A 69 -10.28 8.65 -4.72
N GLU A 70 -11.23 9.28 -4.06
CA GLU A 70 -12.38 9.91 -4.71
C GLU A 70 -11.98 11.11 -5.56
N LEU A 71 -11.04 11.93 -5.09
CA LEU A 71 -10.54 13.07 -5.84
C LEU A 71 -9.72 12.66 -7.07
N ALA A 72 -8.99 11.58 -7.00
CA ALA A 72 -8.09 11.11 -8.05
C ALA A 72 -8.79 10.25 -9.12
N LYS A 73 -9.81 9.47 -8.74
CA LYS A 73 -10.51 8.57 -9.65
C LYS A 73 -11.16 9.30 -10.82
N GLY A 74 -10.90 8.83 -12.03
CA GLY A 74 -11.42 9.42 -13.27
C GLY A 74 -10.66 10.65 -13.78
N ARG A 75 -9.67 11.16 -13.04
CA ARG A 75 -8.82 12.26 -13.50
C ARG A 75 -7.71 11.76 -14.42
N THR A 76 -7.20 12.67 -15.27
CA THR A 76 -5.96 12.43 -16.00
C THR A 76 -4.78 12.35 -15.05
N LEU A 77 -3.71 11.68 -15.47
CA LEU A 77 -2.49 11.58 -14.65
C LEU A 77 -1.92 12.96 -14.32
N ASP A 78 -1.95 13.90 -15.28
CA ASP A 78 -1.48 15.26 -15.09
C ASP A 78 -2.31 16.04 -14.05
N ASP A 79 -3.64 15.87 -14.07
CA ASP A 79 -4.52 16.53 -13.10
C ASP A 79 -4.43 15.86 -11.72
N ALA A 80 -4.23 14.56 -11.68
CA ALA A 80 -4.00 13.83 -10.43
C ALA A 80 -2.67 14.24 -9.76
N MET A 81 -1.64 14.53 -10.56
CA MET A 81 -0.37 15.05 -10.06
C MET A 81 -0.47 16.48 -9.47
N LYS A 82 -1.52 17.22 -9.79
CA LYS A 82 -1.77 18.55 -9.22
C LYS A 82 -2.54 18.51 -7.90
N ILE A 83 -3.08 17.35 -7.52
CA ILE A 83 -3.75 17.18 -6.23
C ILE A 83 -2.73 17.39 -5.13
N THR A 84 -2.99 18.38 -4.28
CA THR A 84 -2.14 18.71 -3.15
C THR A 84 -2.75 18.21 -1.84
N ASN A 85 -1.91 18.16 -0.83
CA ASN A 85 -2.33 17.84 0.54
C ASN A 85 -3.40 18.81 1.05
N LYS A 86 -3.31 20.07 0.60
CA LYS A 86 -4.29 21.12 0.93
C LYS A 86 -5.66 20.82 0.32
N ASP A 87 -5.70 20.38 -0.94
CA ASP A 87 -6.96 20.03 -1.62
C ASP A 87 -7.68 18.89 -0.90
N VAL A 88 -6.93 17.88 -0.45
CA VAL A 88 -7.49 16.75 0.32
C VAL A 88 -8.01 17.22 1.67
N ALA A 89 -7.25 18.06 2.37
CA ALA A 89 -7.68 18.60 3.66
C ALA A 89 -8.91 19.50 3.53
N GLU A 90 -8.98 20.34 2.50
CA GLU A 90 -10.15 21.21 2.21
C GLU A 90 -11.38 20.38 1.84
N ALA A 91 -11.22 19.34 1.01
CA ALA A 91 -12.31 18.43 0.65
C ALA A 91 -12.91 17.70 1.87
N LEU A 92 -12.08 17.43 2.88
CA LEU A 92 -12.49 16.85 4.16
C LEU A 92 -13.15 17.88 5.12
N GLY A 93 -13.27 19.14 4.70
CA GLY A 93 -13.77 20.21 5.58
C GLY A 93 -12.77 20.67 6.64
N GLY A 94 -11.48 20.41 6.41
CA GLY A 94 -10.37 20.72 7.29
C GLY A 94 -9.93 19.55 8.19
N LEU A 95 -8.66 19.56 8.55
CA LEU A 95 -8.07 18.64 9.51
C LEU A 95 -7.52 19.41 10.71
N PRO A 96 -7.54 18.84 11.91
CA PRO A 96 -6.85 19.43 13.05
C PRO A 96 -5.35 19.60 12.75
N GLN A 97 -4.74 20.68 13.25
CA GLN A 97 -3.34 21.01 12.96
C GLN A 97 -2.36 19.86 13.26
N ASN A 98 -2.62 19.13 14.33
CA ASN A 98 -1.82 17.96 14.72
C ASN A 98 -2.03 16.73 13.81
N LYS A 99 -2.92 16.81 12.82
CA LYS A 99 -3.24 15.75 11.84
C LYS A 99 -2.98 16.16 10.39
N LEU A 100 -2.50 17.37 10.16
CA LEU A 100 -2.14 17.84 8.81
C LEU A 100 -1.04 16.97 8.15
N HIS A 101 -0.15 16.38 8.95
CA HIS A 101 0.86 15.44 8.42
C HIS A 101 0.26 14.19 7.77
N CYS A 102 -0.95 13.76 8.17
CA CYS A 102 -1.63 12.64 7.52
C CYS A 102 -2.04 12.96 6.08
N SER A 103 -2.37 14.24 5.78
CA SER A 103 -2.68 14.66 4.41
C SER A 103 -1.45 14.60 3.49
N ASN A 104 -0.24 14.82 4.04
CA ASN A 104 1.01 14.73 3.27
C ASN A 104 1.23 13.32 2.73
N LEU A 105 0.97 12.30 3.52
CA LEU A 105 1.08 10.90 3.07
C LEU A 105 0.18 10.60 1.87
N GLY A 106 -1.03 11.20 1.85
CA GLY A 106 -2.01 10.96 0.80
C GLY A 106 -1.51 11.35 -0.58
N ALA A 107 -1.22 12.64 -0.77
CA ALA A 107 -0.76 13.13 -2.06
C ALA A 107 0.59 12.53 -2.47
N ASP A 108 1.51 12.35 -1.52
CA ASP A 108 2.82 11.76 -1.79
C ASP A 108 2.70 10.30 -2.29
N ALA A 109 1.78 9.50 -1.70
CA ALA A 109 1.53 8.14 -2.14
C ALA A 109 0.92 8.08 -3.54
N LEU A 110 -0.01 8.99 -3.86
CA LEU A 110 -0.59 9.10 -5.20
C LEU A 110 0.46 9.50 -6.24
N HIS A 111 1.26 10.52 -5.94
CA HIS A 111 2.33 10.98 -6.83
C HIS A 111 3.38 9.88 -7.05
N SER A 112 3.71 9.12 -6.01
CA SER A 112 4.60 7.96 -6.10
C SER A 112 4.02 6.88 -7.01
N ALA A 113 2.72 6.58 -6.91
CA ALA A 113 2.05 5.60 -7.76
C ALA A 113 2.06 6.03 -9.24
N ILE A 114 1.76 7.29 -9.53
CA ILE A 114 1.78 7.83 -10.89
C ILE A 114 3.21 7.80 -11.46
N LYS A 115 4.19 8.20 -10.67
CA LYS A 115 5.60 8.16 -11.07
C LYS A 115 6.05 6.73 -11.35
N ASN A 116 5.69 5.78 -10.51
CA ASN A 116 5.98 4.36 -10.72
C ASN A 116 5.39 3.86 -12.05
N TYR A 117 4.15 4.23 -12.37
CA TYR A 117 3.51 3.93 -13.66
C TYR A 117 4.31 4.53 -14.83
N MET A 118 4.68 5.80 -14.75
CA MET A 118 5.44 6.47 -15.81
C MET A 118 6.81 5.83 -16.02
N ASP A 119 7.50 5.46 -14.95
CA ASP A 119 8.81 4.82 -14.99
C ASP A 119 8.72 3.39 -15.56
N ARG A 120 7.65 2.65 -15.27
CA ARG A 120 7.34 1.35 -15.91
C ARG A 120 7.07 1.51 -17.39
N LYS A 121 6.19 2.46 -17.77
CA LYS A 121 5.85 2.76 -19.19
C LYS A 121 7.08 3.18 -20.01
N SER A 122 8.03 3.89 -19.38
CA SER A 122 9.30 4.30 -20.03
C SER A 122 10.38 3.24 -20.04
N GLY A 123 10.14 2.05 -19.47
CA GLY A 123 11.09 0.94 -19.40
C GLY A 123 12.25 1.16 -18.41
N LYS A 124 12.17 2.17 -17.54
CA LYS A 124 13.18 2.44 -16.51
C LYS A 124 13.13 1.45 -15.35
N ILE A 125 11.95 0.89 -15.08
CA ILE A 125 11.74 -0.14 -14.06
C ILE A 125 11.27 -1.39 -14.81
N LYS A 126 12.04 -2.47 -14.77
CA LYS A 126 11.58 -3.78 -15.20
C LYS A 126 10.43 -4.20 -14.27
N ASP A 127 9.43 -4.88 -14.84
CA ASP A 127 8.25 -5.34 -14.08
C ASP A 127 8.67 -6.06 -12.80
N LEU A 128 8.55 -5.36 -11.67
CA LEU A 128 8.79 -5.93 -10.34
C LEU A 128 7.80 -7.08 -10.02
N GLU A 129 6.74 -7.23 -10.81
CA GLU A 129 5.80 -8.34 -10.69
C GLU A 129 6.40 -9.64 -11.21
N LYS A 130 7.18 -9.61 -12.32
CA LYS A 130 7.93 -10.79 -12.76
C LYS A 130 9.01 -11.19 -11.74
N ASP A 131 9.71 -10.20 -11.20
CA ASP A 131 10.71 -10.43 -10.15
C ASP A 131 10.05 -10.88 -8.82
N ARG A 132 8.81 -10.44 -8.53
CA ARG A 132 8.03 -10.92 -7.38
C ARG A 132 7.51 -12.34 -7.59
N GLU A 133 6.98 -12.67 -8.76
CA GLU A 133 6.53 -14.03 -9.06
C GLU A 133 7.71 -15.01 -9.07
N GLU A 134 8.85 -14.64 -9.64
CA GLU A 134 10.07 -15.45 -9.57
C GLU A 134 10.64 -15.54 -8.16
N HIS A 135 10.56 -14.45 -7.36
CA HIS A 135 11.03 -14.46 -5.97
C HIS A 135 10.08 -15.19 -5.02
N VAL A 136 8.77 -15.13 -5.27
CA VAL A 136 7.77 -15.90 -4.53
C VAL A 136 7.86 -17.37 -4.90
N ALA A 137 7.99 -17.71 -6.18
CA ALA A 137 8.19 -19.08 -6.64
C ALA A 137 9.50 -19.68 -6.10
N SER A 138 10.58 -18.90 -6.04
CA SER A 138 11.85 -19.34 -5.47
C SER A 138 11.80 -19.49 -3.94
N ARG A 139 11.03 -18.64 -3.25
CA ARG A 139 10.79 -18.78 -1.79
C ARG A 139 9.84 -19.91 -1.43
N GLU A 140 8.87 -20.21 -2.29
CA GLU A 140 8.00 -21.39 -2.10
C GLU A 140 8.76 -22.70 -2.36
N ALA A 141 9.70 -22.70 -3.28
CA ALA A 141 10.58 -23.86 -3.54
C ALA A 141 11.58 -24.14 -2.39
N GLN A 142 11.88 -23.13 -1.57
CA GLN A 142 12.76 -23.25 -0.39
C GLN A 142 12.00 -23.24 0.93
N ALA A 143 10.66 -23.37 0.89
CA ALA A 143 9.85 -23.34 2.10
C ALA A 143 10.12 -24.59 2.97
N CYS A 144 10.64 -24.38 4.15
CA CYS A 144 10.78 -25.43 5.16
C CYS A 144 9.43 -25.73 5.81
N TYR A 145 9.13 -27.02 5.95
CA TYR A 145 7.93 -27.48 6.62
C TYR A 145 8.33 -28.32 7.84
N CYS A 146 7.61 -28.11 8.94
CA CYS A 146 7.80 -28.91 10.13
C CYS A 146 7.52 -30.40 9.80
N PRO A 147 8.46 -31.33 10.05
CA PRO A 147 8.26 -32.74 9.75
C PRO A 147 7.15 -33.41 10.61
N TYR A 148 6.78 -32.78 11.71
CA TYR A 148 5.79 -33.35 12.64
C TYR A 148 4.36 -32.85 12.42
N CYS A 149 4.17 -31.55 12.06
CA CYS A 149 2.83 -31.00 11.87
C CYS A 149 2.56 -30.48 10.45
N SER A 150 3.53 -30.58 9.55
CA SER A 150 3.47 -30.18 8.13
C SER A 150 3.09 -28.70 7.90
N LYS A 151 3.24 -27.85 8.90
CA LYS A 151 3.04 -26.41 8.77
C LYS A 151 4.32 -25.73 8.35
N LYS A 152 4.19 -24.69 7.52
CA LYS A 152 5.33 -23.89 7.06
C LYS A 152 6.01 -23.18 8.23
N VAL A 153 7.32 -23.30 8.29
CA VAL A 153 8.17 -22.70 9.32
C VAL A 153 9.29 -21.90 8.67
N GLU A 154 9.91 -21.00 9.42
CA GLU A 154 11.08 -20.26 8.95
C GLU A 154 12.31 -21.18 8.88
N GLU A 155 13.15 -20.97 7.86
CA GLU A 155 14.27 -21.85 7.51
C GLU A 155 15.31 -22.01 8.65
N GLU A 156 15.46 -21.00 9.50
CA GLU A 156 16.43 -21.02 10.62
C GLU A 156 15.75 -21.20 11.98
N SER A 157 14.45 -21.54 12.02
CA SER A 157 13.74 -21.66 13.31
C SER A 157 14.12 -22.97 14.02
N PRO A 158 14.72 -22.93 15.20
CA PRO A 158 15.10 -24.14 15.92
C PRO A 158 13.90 -24.95 16.42
N PHE A 159 12.73 -24.30 16.49
CA PHE A 159 11.49 -24.92 16.96
C PHE A 159 10.31 -24.55 16.08
N CYS A 160 9.38 -25.48 15.91
CA CYS A 160 8.10 -25.20 15.25
C CYS A 160 7.21 -24.36 16.16
N ILE A 161 6.83 -23.17 15.71
CA ILE A 161 5.94 -22.26 16.44
C ILE A 161 4.51 -22.80 16.61
N PHE A 162 4.12 -23.81 15.83
CA PHE A 162 2.77 -24.40 15.84
C PHE A 162 2.65 -25.64 16.76
N CYS A 163 3.66 -26.50 16.78
CA CYS A 163 3.62 -27.72 17.60
C CYS A 163 4.69 -27.77 18.70
N GLY A 164 5.59 -26.79 18.75
CA GLY A 164 6.65 -26.68 19.77
C GLY A 164 7.78 -27.71 19.64
N THR A 165 7.78 -28.53 18.57
CA THR A 165 8.81 -29.57 18.39
C THR A 165 10.06 -28.97 17.79
N GLU A 166 11.22 -29.43 18.23
CA GLU A 166 12.52 -29.07 17.69
C GLU A 166 12.65 -29.53 16.23
N ILE A 167 13.12 -28.65 15.35
CA ILE A 167 13.30 -28.94 13.93
C ILE A 167 14.77 -29.30 13.71
N PRO A 168 15.06 -30.53 13.29
CA PRO A 168 16.45 -30.92 13.00
C PRO A 168 16.93 -30.18 11.76
N HIS A 169 17.91 -29.32 11.92
CA HIS A 169 18.68 -28.75 10.82
C HIS A 169 19.85 -29.68 10.52
N GLU A 170 19.81 -30.36 9.40
CA GLU A 170 20.99 -31.10 8.92
C GLU A 170 22.03 -30.06 8.48
N HIS A 171 23.01 -29.83 9.34
CA HIS A 171 24.24 -29.18 8.95
C HIS A 171 25.07 -30.23 8.20
N ASP A 172 25.00 -30.21 6.87
CA ASP A 172 25.98 -30.93 6.05
C ASP A 172 27.37 -30.33 6.30
N HIS A 173 28.25 -31.21 6.76
CA HIS A 173 29.69 -30.98 6.90
C HIS A 173 30.39 -31.06 5.55
#